data_e8b80e516f1fb863430a0bbfc81b9a9c
#
_entry.id   e8b80e516f1fb863430a0bbfc81b9a9c
#
_cell.length_a   1.000
_cell.length_b   1.000
_cell.length_c   1.000
_cell.angle_alpha   90.00
_cell.angle_beta   90.00
_cell.angle_gamma   90.00
#
_symmetry.space_group_name_H-M   'P 1'
#
loop_
_entity.id
_entity.type
_entity.pdbx_description
1 polymer ?
#
loop_
_entity_poly.entity_id
_entity_poly.type
_entity_poly.pdbx_seq_one_letter_code
_entity_poly.pdbx_strand_id
1 'polypeptide(L)'
;MGKPTGFLEFARELPLDRPALERIKDWNEFHLHFDEKKLRDQGARCMDCGTPFCHTGRLISGMASGCPINNLIPEWNDLVFRGLWQEAIKRLHKTNNFPEFTGRVCPAPCEGSCNLGINEPPVTIKNIEVSIIERAFDQNWVEPAPPARRTGKKVAVVGSGPSGLAAAAQLNKAGHSVTVFERADRVGGLLMYGIPNMKLDKRIVQRRLALLEKEGVQFVTKTEVGKNYPVETLRKEFNAVVLCTGATKPRDL
;
A
#
# COMPACT_ATOMS: atom_id res chain seq x y z
N MET A 1 -0.97 6.23 -22.27
CA MET A 1 0.18 7.16 -22.34
C MET A 1 -0.24 8.49 -21.74
N GLY A 2 0.51 9.05 -20.80
CA GLY A 2 0.29 10.41 -20.33
C GLY A 2 0.30 11.39 -21.54
N LYS A 3 0.74 12.60 -21.35
CA LYS A 3 0.93 13.51 -22.49
C LYS A 3 2.29 13.22 -23.16
N PRO A 4 2.40 12.99 -24.47
CA PRO A 4 3.67 12.66 -25.13
C PRO A 4 4.82 13.61 -24.86
N THR A 5 4.51 14.92 -24.67
CA THR A 5 5.45 15.99 -24.36
C THR A 5 5.36 16.46 -22.93
N GLY A 6 4.56 15.80 -22.06
CA GLY A 6 4.25 16.26 -20.72
C GLY A 6 5.49 16.44 -19.82
N PHE A 7 6.49 15.58 -19.99
CA PHE A 7 7.74 15.67 -19.22
C PHE A 7 8.60 16.89 -19.61
N LEU A 8 8.38 17.47 -20.80
CA LEU A 8 9.01 18.72 -21.24
C LEU A 8 8.21 19.97 -20.81
N GLU A 9 6.91 19.83 -20.64
CA GLU A 9 6.00 20.95 -20.38
C GLU A 9 5.80 21.20 -18.88
N PHE A 10 5.81 20.13 -18.06
CA PHE A 10 5.54 20.21 -16.65
C PHE A 10 6.78 19.85 -15.85
N ALA A 11 7.22 20.71 -14.94
CA ALA A 11 8.26 20.39 -13.99
C ALA A 11 7.79 19.33 -12.98
N ARG A 12 8.71 18.53 -12.43
CA ARG A 12 8.40 17.67 -11.30
C ARG A 12 8.10 18.53 -10.08
N GLU A 13 6.96 18.30 -9.46
CA GLU A 13 6.60 18.89 -8.17
C GLU A 13 6.42 17.79 -7.12
N LEU A 14 6.69 18.12 -5.88
CA LEU A 14 6.35 17.32 -4.70
C LEU A 14 5.37 18.13 -3.84
N PRO A 15 4.45 17.46 -3.13
CA PRO A 15 3.60 18.14 -2.16
C PRO A 15 4.45 18.91 -1.16
N LEU A 16 3.98 20.09 -0.80
CA LEU A 16 4.59 20.86 0.28
C LEU A 16 4.32 20.20 1.62
N ASP A 17 5.22 20.41 2.55
CA ASP A 17 4.98 20.07 3.95
C ASP A 17 4.29 21.21 4.67
N ARG A 18 3.55 20.89 5.73
CA ARG A 18 3.05 21.87 6.69
C ARG A 18 4.23 22.70 7.24
N PRO A 19 4.05 23.99 7.51
CA PRO A 19 5.11 24.85 8.06
C PRO A 19 5.73 24.26 9.32
N ALA A 20 7.06 24.38 9.47
CA ALA A 20 7.79 23.73 10.57
C ALA A 20 7.24 24.10 11.95
N LEU A 21 6.90 25.39 12.17
CA LEU A 21 6.33 25.88 13.43
C LEU A 21 4.91 25.38 13.72
N GLU A 22 4.22 24.85 12.73
CA GLU A 22 2.94 24.18 12.91
C GLU A 22 3.12 22.70 13.21
N ARG A 23 4.04 22.05 12.53
CA ARG A 23 4.33 20.60 12.69
C ARG A 23 4.77 20.22 14.11
N ILE A 24 5.49 21.11 14.79
CA ILE A 24 5.97 20.86 16.17
C ILE A 24 4.85 20.88 17.21
N LYS A 25 3.64 21.33 16.86
CA LYS A 25 2.52 21.44 17.77
C LYS A 25 1.69 20.16 17.88
N ASP A 26 1.88 19.22 16.96
CA ASP A 26 1.10 17.97 16.90
C ASP A 26 1.88 16.81 16.26
N TRP A 27 1.25 15.65 16.20
CA TRP A 27 1.79 14.45 15.53
C TRP A 27 0.99 14.06 14.28
N ASN A 28 0.24 15.00 13.70
CA ASN A 28 -0.52 14.75 12.47
C ASN A 28 0.39 14.61 11.25
N GLU A 29 -0.11 14.00 10.20
CA GLU A 29 0.61 13.92 8.93
C GLU A 29 1.01 15.31 8.45
N PHE A 30 2.24 15.44 7.95
CA PHE A 30 2.78 16.75 7.60
C PHE A 30 2.82 17.02 6.09
N HIS A 31 2.65 16.00 5.25
CA HIS A 31 2.55 16.20 3.81
C HIS A 31 1.17 16.76 3.44
N LEU A 32 1.18 17.82 2.65
CA LEU A 32 -0.03 18.36 2.04
C LEU A 32 -0.37 17.55 0.78
N HIS A 33 -1.63 17.61 0.36
CA HIS A 33 -2.04 16.95 -0.88
C HIS A 33 -2.10 17.96 -2.02
N PHE A 34 -1.80 17.49 -3.24
CA PHE A 34 -1.98 18.28 -4.45
C PHE A 34 -3.46 18.42 -4.80
N ASP A 35 -3.79 19.55 -5.44
CA ASP A 35 -5.04 19.70 -6.17
C ASP A 35 -5.07 18.80 -7.42
N GLU A 36 -6.26 18.61 -7.98
CA GLU A 36 -6.46 17.73 -9.13
C GLU A 36 -5.63 18.14 -10.36
N LYS A 37 -5.54 19.46 -10.61
CA LYS A 37 -4.80 19.97 -11.76
C LYS A 37 -3.33 19.56 -11.67
N LYS A 38 -2.69 19.80 -10.53
CA LYS A 38 -1.29 19.43 -10.29
C LYS A 38 -1.09 17.91 -10.42
N LEU A 39 -1.99 17.10 -9.89
CA LEU A 39 -1.90 15.64 -10.02
C LEU A 39 -1.98 15.19 -11.47
N ARG A 40 -2.86 15.79 -12.27
CA ARG A 40 -2.96 15.53 -13.71
C ARG A 40 -1.68 15.95 -14.44
N ASP A 41 -1.12 17.11 -14.13
CA ASP A 41 0.14 17.59 -14.69
C ASP A 41 1.30 16.64 -14.34
N GLN A 42 1.36 16.12 -13.11
CA GLN A 42 2.36 15.12 -12.71
C GLN A 42 2.14 13.77 -13.41
N GLY A 43 0.90 13.32 -13.57
CA GLY A 43 0.57 12.12 -14.35
C GLY A 43 0.95 12.24 -15.83
N ALA A 44 0.80 13.45 -16.40
CA ALA A 44 1.18 13.75 -17.78
C ALA A 44 2.67 13.54 -18.05
N ARG A 45 3.54 13.65 -17.04
CA ARG A 45 4.99 13.46 -17.19
C ARG A 45 5.40 12.02 -17.51
N CYS A 46 4.50 11.05 -17.37
CA CYS A 46 4.78 9.65 -17.67
C CYS A 46 4.91 9.43 -19.18
N MET A 47 6.08 8.94 -19.62
CA MET A 47 6.36 8.65 -21.03
C MET A 47 5.73 7.35 -21.51
N ASP A 48 5.13 6.52 -20.63
CA ASP A 48 4.62 5.19 -20.94
C ASP A 48 5.64 4.32 -21.70
N CYS A 49 6.79 4.13 -21.07
CA CYS A 49 7.94 3.45 -21.68
C CYS A 49 7.61 2.02 -22.11
N GLY A 50 8.05 1.58 -23.26
CA GLY A 50 7.88 0.19 -23.75
C GLY A 50 8.53 -0.83 -22.81
N THR A 51 9.62 -0.44 -22.10
CA THR A 51 10.21 -1.19 -21.00
C THR A 51 10.22 -0.31 -19.74
N PRO A 52 9.12 -0.30 -18.96
CA PRO A 52 9.00 0.57 -17.81
C PRO A 52 9.74 -0.02 -16.61
N PHE A 53 10.98 0.37 -16.37
CA PHE A 53 11.75 -0.10 -15.21
C PHE A 53 11.09 0.25 -13.87
N CYS A 54 10.23 1.26 -13.83
CA CYS A 54 9.48 1.63 -12.63
C CYS A 54 8.62 0.49 -12.06
N HIS A 55 8.17 -0.48 -12.89
CA HIS A 55 7.36 -1.59 -12.39
C HIS A 55 7.99 -2.98 -12.55
N THR A 56 9.27 -3.09 -12.90
CA THR A 56 9.88 -4.41 -13.14
C THR A 56 10.17 -5.23 -11.91
N GLY A 57 10.38 -4.60 -10.75
CA GLY A 57 10.62 -5.29 -9.47
C GLY A 57 11.90 -6.15 -9.44
N ARG A 58 12.87 -5.93 -10.32
CA ARG A 58 14.09 -6.74 -10.45
C ARG A 58 15.25 -6.12 -9.68
N LEU A 59 16.19 -6.97 -9.29
CA LEU A 59 17.50 -6.50 -8.82
C LEU A 59 18.38 -6.19 -10.04
N ILE A 60 18.90 -4.96 -10.09
CA ILE A 60 19.89 -4.54 -11.08
C ILE A 60 21.19 -4.30 -10.31
N SER A 61 22.23 -5.05 -10.63
CA SER A 61 23.54 -5.00 -9.92
C SER A 61 23.40 -5.12 -8.39
N GLY A 62 22.49 -5.98 -7.92
CA GLY A 62 22.24 -6.20 -6.50
C GLY A 62 21.36 -5.14 -5.81
N MET A 63 20.96 -4.09 -6.52
CA MET A 63 20.08 -3.04 -6.00
C MET A 63 18.63 -3.28 -6.41
N ALA A 64 17.69 -3.06 -5.49
CA ALA A 64 16.28 -3.13 -5.79
C ALA A 64 15.90 -2.00 -6.76
N SER A 65 15.29 -2.36 -7.89
CA SER A 65 14.81 -1.42 -8.89
C SER A 65 13.34 -1.66 -9.18
N GLY A 66 12.60 -0.59 -9.46
CA GLY A 66 11.19 -0.68 -9.77
C GLY A 66 10.30 -1.11 -8.59
N CYS A 67 9.04 -1.35 -8.88
CA CYS A 67 8.06 -1.76 -7.88
C CYS A 67 8.11 -3.29 -7.66
N PRO A 68 8.39 -3.80 -6.44
CA PRO A 68 8.50 -5.25 -6.19
C PRO A 68 7.18 -6.01 -6.33
N ILE A 69 6.04 -5.31 -6.32
CA ILE A 69 4.71 -5.91 -6.57
C ILE A 69 4.23 -5.67 -8.01
N ASN A 70 5.09 -5.17 -8.87
CA ASN A 70 4.84 -4.91 -10.29
C ASN A 70 3.61 -4.01 -10.54
N ASN A 71 3.49 -2.92 -9.79
CA ASN A 71 2.41 -1.94 -9.97
C ASN A 71 2.37 -1.43 -11.42
N LEU A 72 1.16 -1.34 -11.97
CA LEU A 72 0.90 -0.90 -13.35
C LEU A 72 1.00 0.63 -13.47
N ILE A 73 2.18 1.15 -13.14
CA ILE A 73 2.43 2.59 -12.95
C ILE A 73 2.13 3.44 -14.18
N PRO A 74 2.59 3.10 -15.40
CA PRO A 74 2.27 3.90 -16.58
C PRO A 74 0.79 4.01 -16.84
N GLU A 75 0.04 2.92 -16.66
CA GLU A 75 -1.39 2.87 -16.93
C GLU A 75 -2.18 3.78 -15.98
N TRP A 76 -1.91 3.73 -14.68
CA TRP A 76 -2.62 4.59 -13.74
C TRP A 76 -2.21 6.07 -13.88
N ASN A 77 -0.96 6.37 -14.26
CA ASN A 77 -0.52 7.74 -14.54
C ASN A 77 -1.30 8.35 -15.71
N ASP A 78 -1.51 7.57 -16.78
CA ASP A 78 -2.36 7.98 -17.91
C ASP A 78 -3.81 8.24 -17.47
N LEU A 79 -4.36 7.34 -16.67
CA LEU A 79 -5.73 7.49 -16.17
C LEU A 79 -5.88 8.74 -15.30
N VAL A 80 -4.91 9.04 -14.44
CA VAL A 80 -4.90 10.27 -13.63
C VAL A 80 -4.77 11.51 -14.52
N PHE A 81 -3.86 11.51 -15.49
CA PHE A 81 -3.75 12.62 -16.45
C PHE A 81 -5.08 12.90 -17.16
N ARG A 82 -5.79 11.86 -17.56
CA ARG A 82 -7.09 11.96 -18.23
C ARG A 82 -8.25 12.28 -17.27
N GLY A 83 -8.03 12.28 -15.97
CA GLY A 83 -9.09 12.50 -14.96
C GLY A 83 -9.99 11.28 -14.72
N LEU A 84 -9.57 10.09 -15.14
CA LEU A 84 -10.31 8.82 -15.02
C LEU A 84 -9.98 8.13 -13.69
N TRP A 85 -10.37 8.76 -12.59
CA TRP A 85 -9.97 8.36 -11.24
C TRP A 85 -10.51 7.00 -10.79
N GLN A 86 -11.74 6.66 -11.18
CA GLN A 86 -12.33 5.35 -10.87
C GLN A 86 -11.60 4.21 -11.56
N GLU A 87 -11.18 4.43 -12.79
CA GLU A 87 -10.37 3.48 -13.54
C GLU A 87 -8.96 3.39 -12.94
N ALA A 88 -8.40 4.52 -12.49
CA ALA A 88 -7.09 4.57 -11.85
C ALA A 88 -7.06 3.72 -10.58
N ILE A 89 -8.06 3.84 -9.68
CA ILE A 89 -8.11 3.01 -8.47
C ILE A 89 -8.33 1.53 -8.80
N LYS A 90 -9.16 1.19 -9.77
CA LYS A 90 -9.33 -0.20 -10.22
C LYS A 90 -8.02 -0.79 -10.74
N ARG A 91 -7.24 0.02 -11.47
CA ARG A 91 -5.94 -0.38 -11.99
C ARG A 91 -4.91 -0.54 -10.87
N LEU A 92 -4.87 0.36 -9.93
CA LEU A 92 -3.97 0.32 -8.77
C LEU A 92 -4.25 -0.90 -7.87
N HIS A 93 -5.51 -1.19 -7.57
CA HIS A 93 -5.91 -2.34 -6.76
C HIS A 93 -5.69 -3.71 -7.43
N LYS A 94 -5.31 -3.79 -8.72
CA LYS A 94 -4.94 -5.07 -9.35
C LYS A 94 -3.69 -5.68 -8.73
N THR A 95 -2.75 -4.86 -8.33
CA THR A 95 -1.44 -5.29 -7.83
C THR A 95 -1.17 -4.87 -6.40
N ASN A 96 -1.80 -3.80 -5.91
CA ASN A 96 -1.57 -3.25 -4.58
C ASN A 96 -2.83 -3.31 -3.71
N ASN A 97 -2.76 -4.05 -2.61
CA ASN A 97 -3.89 -4.17 -1.68
C ASN A 97 -4.07 -2.90 -0.83
N PHE A 98 -2.99 -2.18 -0.52
CA PHE A 98 -2.98 -1.10 0.47
C PHE A 98 -2.21 0.13 0.00
N PRO A 99 -2.68 0.81 -1.07
CA PRO A 99 -2.00 2.00 -1.59
C PRO A 99 -1.91 3.14 -0.57
N GLU A 100 -2.82 3.20 0.39
CA GLU A 100 -2.79 4.19 1.47
C GLU A 100 -1.58 4.03 2.39
N PHE A 101 -1.04 2.81 2.54
CA PHE A 101 0.17 2.57 3.30
C PHE A 101 1.42 2.78 2.43
N THR A 102 1.47 2.14 1.28
CA THR A 102 2.64 2.23 0.38
C THR A 102 2.83 3.64 -0.14
N GLY A 103 1.78 4.35 -0.51
CA GLY A 103 1.85 5.74 -0.94
C GLY A 103 2.38 6.71 0.11
N ARG A 104 2.35 6.33 1.41
CA ARG A 104 2.91 7.13 2.51
C ARG A 104 4.31 6.71 2.91
N VAL A 105 4.57 5.41 3.06
CA VAL A 105 5.78 4.93 3.75
C VAL A 105 6.74 4.14 2.87
N CYS A 106 6.38 3.80 1.63
CA CYS A 106 7.28 3.14 0.70
C CYS A 106 8.46 4.05 0.34
N PRO A 107 9.71 3.53 0.29
CA PRO A 107 10.86 4.29 -0.18
C PRO A 107 10.82 4.62 -1.68
N ALA A 108 9.82 4.12 -2.40
CA ALA A 108 9.55 4.36 -3.81
C ALA A 108 10.74 4.05 -4.76
N PRO A 109 11.28 2.83 -4.74
CA PRO A 109 12.34 2.45 -5.68
C PRO A 109 11.90 2.56 -7.14
N CYS A 110 10.59 2.60 -7.39
CA CYS A 110 10.00 2.87 -8.70
C CYS A 110 10.33 4.28 -9.24
N GLU A 111 10.42 5.29 -8.38
CA GLU A 111 10.84 6.64 -8.79
C GLU A 111 12.32 6.67 -9.18
N GLY A 112 13.18 6.02 -8.38
CA GLY A 112 14.60 5.89 -8.70
C GLY A 112 14.89 5.09 -9.99
N SER A 113 13.95 4.22 -10.39
CA SER A 113 14.06 3.38 -11.60
C SER A 113 13.26 3.94 -12.79
N CYS A 114 12.65 5.11 -12.64
CA CYS A 114 11.91 5.73 -13.72
C CYS A 114 12.86 6.12 -14.87
N ASN A 115 12.60 5.65 -16.10
CA ASN A 115 13.45 5.94 -17.26
C ASN A 115 13.60 7.45 -17.52
N LEU A 116 12.57 8.24 -17.20
CA LEU A 116 12.65 9.70 -17.28
C LEU A 116 13.79 10.24 -16.40
N GLY A 117 14.08 9.57 -15.27
CA GLY A 117 15.13 9.92 -14.33
C GLY A 117 16.56 9.88 -14.89
N ILE A 118 16.77 9.43 -16.13
CA ILE A 118 18.06 9.43 -16.82
C ILE A 118 18.43 10.87 -17.24
N ASN A 119 17.48 11.62 -17.77
CA ASN A 119 17.71 12.96 -18.34
C ASN A 119 16.97 14.07 -17.59
N GLU A 120 15.85 13.75 -16.94
CA GLU A 120 14.96 14.69 -16.29
C GLU A 120 14.55 14.16 -14.90
N PRO A 121 14.03 14.99 -13.99
CA PRO A 121 13.48 14.50 -12.73
C PRO A 121 12.39 13.46 -12.95
N PRO A 122 12.41 12.31 -12.23
CA PRO A 122 11.47 11.22 -12.44
C PRO A 122 10.02 11.63 -12.12
N VAL A 123 9.07 10.81 -12.55
CA VAL A 123 7.64 11.00 -12.19
C VAL A 123 7.46 10.83 -10.68
N THR A 124 6.62 11.66 -10.06
CA THR A 124 6.29 11.60 -8.62
C THR A 124 5.25 10.49 -8.35
N ILE A 125 5.67 9.25 -8.53
CA ILE A 125 4.82 8.04 -8.58
C ILE A 125 4.11 7.82 -7.25
N LYS A 126 4.85 7.89 -6.15
CA LYS A 126 4.31 7.64 -4.80
C LYS A 126 3.23 8.65 -4.42
N ASN A 127 3.41 9.92 -4.79
CA ASN A 127 2.40 10.94 -4.53
C ASN A 127 1.12 10.72 -5.36
N ILE A 128 1.25 10.30 -6.61
CA ILE A 128 0.10 9.95 -7.45
C ILE A 128 -0.63 8.75 -6.85
N GLU A 129 0.09 7.72 -6.41
CA GLU A 129 -0.46 6.52 -5.77
C GLU A 129 -1.32 6.86 -4.55
N VAL A 130 -0.78 7.62 -3.59
CA VAL A 130 -1.56 8.01 -2.40
C VAL A 130 -2.75 8.89 -2.75
N SER A 131 -2.63 9.74 -3.75
CA SER A 131 -3.72 10.62 -4.17
C SER A 131 -4.89 9.86 -4.83
N ILE A 132 -4.59 8.80 -5.58
CA ILE A 132 -5.60 7.91 -6.15
C ILE A 132 -6.43 7.26 -5.03
N ILE A 133 -5.76 6.68 -4.03
CA ILE A 133 -6.46 5.93 -2.98
C ILE A 133 -7.21 6.85 -2.01
N GLU A 134 -6.64 8.00 -1.63
CA GLU A 134 -7.34 8.93 -0.74
C GLU A 134 -8.59 9.49 -1.42
N ARG A 135 -8.50 9.92 -2.68
CA ARG A 135 -9.67 10.31 -3.45
C ARG A 135 -10.72 9.20 -3.52
N ALA A 136 -10.29 7.95 -3.69
CA ALA A 136 -11.22 6.83 -3.75
C ALA A 136 -11.95 6.59 -2.43
N PHE A 137 -11.30 6.80 -1.29
CA PHE A 137 -11.96 6.78 0.01
C PHE A 137 -12.89 7.98 0.22
N ASP A 138 -12.45 9.19 -0.13
CA ASP A 138 -13.25 10.42 0.00
C ASP A 138 -14.54 10.36 -0.83
N GLN A 139 -14.49 9.71 -1.99
CA GLN A 139 -15.64 9.53 -2.87
C GLN A 139 -16.41 8.23 -2.60
N ASN A 140 -16.08 7.49 -1.54
CA ASN A 140 -16.70 6.20 -1.19
C ASN A 140 -16.65 5.15 -2.32
N TRP A 141 -15.60 5.12 -3.14
CA TRP A 141 -15.41 4.09 -4.17
C TRP A 141 -14.75 2.83 -3.63
N VAL A 142 -14.16 2.92 -2.43
CA VAL A 142 -13.57 1.77 -1.73
C VAL A 142 -14.59 1.26 -0.72
N GLU A 143 -15.34 0.26 -1.13
CA GLU A 143 -16.36 -0.40 -0.31
C GLU A 143 -15.92 -1.82 0.07
N PRO A 144 -16.47 -2.38 1.17
CA PRO A 144 -16.25 -3.78 1.50
C PRO A 144 -16.72 -4.70 0.36
N ALA A 145 -15.83 -5.58 -0.10
CA ALA A 145 -16.13 -6.54 -1.16
C ALA A 145 -15.94 -7.98 -0.66
N PRO A 146 -16.89 -8.50 0.16
CA PRO A 146 -16.81 -9.88 0.61
C PRO A 146 -16.87 -10.84 -0.58
N PRO A 147 -16.17 -11.99 -0.53
CA PRO A 147 -16.16 -12.93 -1.62
C PRO A 147 -17.58 -13.49 -1.88
N ALA A 148 -17.97 -13.57 -3.15
CA ALA A 148 -19.28 -14.08 -3.55
C ALA A 148 -19.55 -15.53 -3.11
N ARG A 149 -18.49 -16.34 -2.95
CA ARG A 149 -18.56 -17.74 -2.52
C ARG A 149 -17.44 -18.07 -1.56
N ARG A 150 -17.76 -18.75 -0.47
CA ARG A 150 -16.78 -19.32 0.47
C ARG A 150 -16.37 -20.73 0.04
N THR A 151 -15.06 -21.02 0.16
CA THR A 151 -14.49 -22.33 -0.19
C THR A 151 -14.70 -23.40 0.88
N GLY A 152 -15.15 -23.02 2.09
CA GLY A 152 -15.20 -23.87 3.27
C GLY A 152 -13.85 -24.13 3.92
N LYS A 153 -12.75 -23.61 3.36
CA LYS A 153 -11.40 -23.75 3.93
C LYS A 153 -11.11 -22.63 4.91
N LYS A 154 -10.54 -22.97 6.05
CA LYS A 154 -10.10 -22.04 7.11
C LYS A 154 -8.60 -21.84 7.03
N VAL A 155 -8.12 -20.62 7.01
CA VAL A 155 -6.67 -20.29 6.98
C VAL A 155 -6.34 -19.39 8.17
N ALA A 156 -5.32 -19.80 8.93
CA ALA A 156 -4.74 -18.99 9.96
C ALA A 156 -3.59 -18.16 9.42
N VAL A 157 -3.55 -16.88 9.73
CA VAL A 157 -2.42 -15.99 9.46
C VAL A 157 -1.81 -15.57 10.80
N VAL A 158 -0.55 -15.90 11.02
CA VAL A 158 0.15 -15.59 12.27
C VAL A 158 0.97 -14.32 12.09
N GLY A 159 0.51 -13.24 12.71
CA GLY A 159 1.05 -11.89 12.61
C GLY A 159 0.21 -10.99 11.71
N SER A 160 -0.06 -9.78 12.20
CA SER A 160 -0.91 -8.78 11.56
C SER A 160 -0.15 -7.60 10.94
N GLY A 161 1.16 -7.74 10.75
CA GLY A 161 1.96 -6.74 10.02
C GLY A 161 1.55 -6.63 8.54
N PRO A 162 2.20 -5.75 7.75
CA PRO A 162 1.83 -5.53 6.34
C PRO A 162 1.71 -6.82 5.53
N SER A 163 2.63 -7.77 5.72
CA SER A 163 2.61 -9.07 5.03
C SER A 163 1.41 -9.93 5.43
N GLY A 164 1.09 -9.96 6.73
CA GLY A 164 -0.06 -10.71 7.26
C GLY A 164 -1.39 -10.14 6.78
N LEU A 165 -1.52 -8.82 6.79
CA LEU A 165 -2.71 -8.14 6.26
C LEU A 165 -2.88 -8.39 4.74
N ALA A 166 -1.77 -8.34 3.97
CA ALA A 166 -1.82 -8.62 2.53
C ALA A 166 -2.20 -10.08 2.23
N ALA A 167 -1.63 -11.03 2.97
CA ALA A 167 -2.01 -12.43 2.87
C ALA A 167 -3.49 -12.65 3.23
N ALA A 168 -3.95 -12.04 4.32
CA ALA A 168 -5.34 -12.14 4.77
C ALA A 168 -6.32 -11.57 3.73
N ALA A 169 -6.02 -10.40 3.14
CA ALA A 169 -6.83 -9.79 2.11
C ALA A 169 -6.96 -10.69 0.87
N GLN A 170 -5.84 -11.23 0.37
CA GLN A 170 -5.84 -12.07 -0.82
C GLN A 170 -6.52 -13.42 -0.58
N LEU A 171 -6.26 -14.06 0.55
CA LEU A 171 -6.92 -15.33 0.92
C LEU A 171 -8.42 -15.17 1.14
N ASN A 172 -8.84 -14.07 1.78
CA ASN A 172 -10.25 -13.76 1.94
C ASN A 172 -10.92 -13.51 0.58
N LYS A 173 -10.28 -12.71 -0.29
CA LYS A 173 -10.76 -12.46 -1.66
C LYS A 173 -10.90 -13.73 -2.49
N ALA A 174 -10.01 -14.72 -2.26
CA ALA A 174 -10.09 -16.05 -2.87
C ALA A 174 -11.22 -16.93 -2.28
N GLY A 175 -11.94 -16.44 -1.26
CA GLY A 175 -13.09 -17.13 -0.66
C GLY A 175 -12.77 -17.98 0.57
N HIS A 176 -11.54 -17.97 1.08
CA HIS A 176 -11.23 -18.68 2.32
C HIS A 176 -11.73 -17.92 3.55
N SER A 177 -12.06 -18.64 4.63
CA SER A 177 -12.29 -18.06 5.94
C SER A 177 -10.95 -17.78 6.61
N VAL A 178 -10.63 -16.53 6.87
CA VAL A 178 -9.31 -16.11 7.36
C VAL A 178 -9.41 -15.59 8.79
N THR A 179 -8.55 -16.11 9.66
CA THR A 179 -8.33 -15.60 11.02
C THR A 179 -6.87 -15.15 11.16
N VAL A 180 -6.68 -13.91 11.54
CA VAL A 180 -5.36 -13.31 11.78
C VAL A 180 -5.10 -13.27 13.28
N PHE A 181 -4.05 -13.94 13.74
CA PHE A 181 -3.61 -13.96 15.13
C PHE A 181 -2.53 -12.90 15.34
N GLU A 182 -2.73 -12.02 16.31
CA GLU A 182 -1.80 -10.95 16.66
C GLU A 182 -1.45 -11.01 18.16
N ARG A 183 -0.15 -11.06 18.46
CA ARG A 183 0.33 -11.10 19.85
C ARG A 183 0.11 -9.80 20.62
N ALA A 184 0.14 -8.66 19.91
CA ALA A 184 -0.08 -7.36 20.51
C ALA A 184 -1.58 -7.07 20.75
N ASP A 185 -1.86 -5.97 21.43
CA ASP A 185 -3.22 -5.53 21.73
C ASP A 185 -3.94 -4.89 20.53
N ARG A 186 -3.19 -4.53 19.47
CA ARG A 186 -3.72 -3.91 18.26
C ARG A 186 -3.12 -4.54 17.00
N VAL A 187 -3.92 -4.61 15.96
CA VAL A 187 -3.55 -5.12 14.64
C VAL A 187 -2.73 -4.08 13.87
N GLY A 188 -1.80 -4.53 13.03
CA GLY A 188 -1.05 -3.68 12.11
C GLY A 188 0.47 -3.83 12.19
N GLY A 189 1.01 -4.51 13.21
CA GLY A 189 2.46 -4.69 13.39
C GLY A 189 3.19 -3.35 13.35
N LEU A 190 4.22 -3.20 12.50
CA LEU A 190 4.99 -1.96 12.39
C LEU A 190 4.18 -0.77 11.85
N LEU A 191 3.09 -0.97 11.12
CA LEU A 191 2.18 0.12 10.74
C LEU A 191 1.58 0.80 11.98
N MET A 192 1.31 0.01 13.02
CA MET A 192 0.73 0.50 14.27
C MET A 192 1.79 0.96 15.26
N TYR A 193 2.88 0.18 15.45
CA TYR A 193 3.84 0.36 16.53
C TYR A 193 5.20 0.91 16.10
N GLY A 194 5.57 0.83 14.81
CA GLY A 194 6.89 1.21 14.32
C GLY A 194 6.94 2.55 13.57
N ILE A 195 5.86 2.93 12.90
CA ILE A 195 5.80 4.16 12.09
C ILE A 195 5.17 5.28 12.91
N PRO A 196 5.80 6.46 13.03
CA PRO A 196 5.23 7.59 13.77
C PRO A 196 3.98 8.15 13.06
N ASN A 197 3.06 8.71 13.85
CA ASN A 197 1.76 9.19 13.36
C ASN A 197 1.90 10.27 12.28
N MET A 198 2.93 11.10 12.37
CA MET A 198 3.21 12.15 11.38
C MET A 198 3.55 11.63 9.98
N LYS A 199 3.91 10.34 9.84
CA LYS A 199 4.16 9.68 8.54
C LYS A 199 3.01 8.76 8.12
N LEU A 200 2.30 8.19 9.08
CA LEU A 200 1.14 7.33 8.85
C LEU A 200 0.18 7.46 10.03
N ASP A 201 -0.88 8.22 9.84
CA ASP A 201 -1.95 8.37 10.84
C ASP A 201 -2.60 7.00 11.10
N LYS A 202 -2.75 6.64 12.38
CA LYS A 202 -3.33 5.36 12.78
C LYS A 202 -4.80 5.22 12.38
N ARG A 203 -5.49 6.32 12.15
CA ARG A 203 -6.85 6.32 11.59
C ARG A 203 -6.90 5.68 10.20
N ILE A 204 -5.83 5.85 9.38
CA ILE A 204 -5.70 5.22 8.06
C ILE A 204 -5.59 3.69 8.20
N VAL A 205 -4.80 3.22 9.19
CA VAL A 205 -4.69 1.78 9.49
C VAL A 205 -6.04 1.24 9.94
N GLN A 206 -6.71 1.92 10.88
CA GLN A 206 -8.01 1.51 11.40
C GLN A 206 -9.09 1.48 10.30
N ARG A 207 -9.10 2.48 9.40
CA ARG A 207 -10.01 2.52 8.25
C ARG A 207 -9.89 1.26 7.40
N ARG A 208 -8.67 0.80 7.09
CA ARG A 208 -8.44 -0.42 6.33
C ARG A 208 -8.82 -1.68 7.09
N LEU A 209 -8.52 -1.74 8.38
CA LEU A 209 -8.89 -2.90 9.22
C LEU A 209 -10.40 -3.06 9.28
N ALA A 210 -11.15 -1.98 9.52
CA ALA A 210 -12.61 -2.01 9.53
C ALA A 210 -13.22 -2.49 8.20
N LEU A 211 -12.55 -2.19 7.08
CA LEU A 211 -12.96 -2.68 5.77
C LEU A 211 -12.75 -4.20 5.65
N LEU A 212 -11.57 -4.70 6.04
CA LEU A 212 -11.26 -6.13 6.03
C LEU A 212 -12.18 -6.94 6.97
N GLU A 213 -12.53 -6.39 8.13
CA GLU A 213 -13.50 -7.01 9.05
C GLU A 213 -14.89 -7.12 8.40
N LYS A 214 -15.36 -6.07 7.73
CA LYS A 214 -16.63 -6.10 6.97
C LYS A 214 -16.59 -7.09 5.80
N GLU A 215 -15.43 -7.37 5.24
CA GLU A 215 -15.22 -8.40 4.23
C GLU A 215 -15.18 -9.82 4.81
N GLY A 216 -15.11 -9.95 6.14
CA GLY A 216 -15.17 -11.21 6.87
C GLY A 216 -13.82 -11.76 7.33
N VAL A 217 -12.76 -10.97 7.34
CA VAL A 217 -11.50 -11.31 8.00
C VAL A 217 -11.68 -11.17 9.52
N GLN A 218 -11.27 -12.17 10.28
CA GLN A 218 -11.31 -12.17 11.73
C GLN A 218 -9.94 -11.80 12.29
N PHE A 219 -9.89 -10.90 13.29
CA PHE A 219 -8.68 -10.54 14.01
C PHE A 219 -8.77 -10.99 15.47
N VAL A 220 -7.75 -11.72 15.94
CA VAL A 220 -7.64 -12.19 17.31
C VAL A 220 -6.36 -11.60 17.91
N THR A 221 -6.50 -10.55 18.69
CA THR A 221 -5.39 -9.85 19.34
C THR A 221 -5.01 -10.51 20.68
N LYS A 222 -3.87 -10.08 21.28
CA LYS A 222 -3.31 -10.61 22.53
C LYS A 222 -3.10 -12.14 22.49
N THR A 223 -2.87 -12.68 21.27
CA THR A 223 -2.75 -14.11 21.01
C THR A 223 -1.42 -14.42 20.35
N GLU A 224 -0.50 -14.92 21.15
CA GLU A 224 0.84 -15.33 20.72
C GLU A 224 0.86 -16.84 20.46
N VAL A 225 0.84 -17.22 19.19
CA VAL A 225 0.90 -18.62 18.76
C VAL A 225 2.22 -19.25 19.22
N GLY A 226 2.13 -20.42 19.86
CA GLY A 226 3.26 -21.10 20.48
C GLY A 226 3.50 -20.72 21.93
N LYS A 227 2.74 -19.75 22.50
CA LYS A 227 2.84 -19.35 23.90
C LYS A 227 1.51 -19.47 24.62
N ASN A 228 0.54 -18.60 24.31
CA ASN A 228 -0.80 -18.66 24.91
C ASN A 228 -1.87 -19.26 23.97
N TYR A 229 -1.47 -19.62 22.74
CA TYR A 229 -2.30 -20.38 21.81
C TYR A 229 -1.47 -21.55 21.23
N PRO A 230 -1.77 -22.82 21.58
CA PRO A 230 -0.97 -23.97 21.18
C PRO A 230 -0.91 -24.19 19.66
N VAL A 231 0.26 -24.55 19.15
CA VAL A 231 0.45 -24.82 17.71
C VAL A 231 -0.39 -26.01 17.26
N GLU A 232 -0.54 -27.03 18.12
CA GLU A 232 -1.34 -28.24 17.86
C GLU A 232 -2.83 -27.88 17.67
N THR A 233 -3.35 -26.95 18.44
CA THR A 233 -4.71 -26.42 18.30
C THR A 233 -4.87 -25.72 16.95
N LEU A 234 -3.93 -24.84 16.60
CA LEU A 234 -3.92 -24.14 15.32
C LEU A 234 -3.95 -25.12 14.14
N ARG A 235 -3.10 -26.18 14.19
CA ARG A 235 -3.04 -27.20 13.15
C ARG A 235 -4.29 -28.06 13.03
N LYS A 236 -5.05 -28.24 14.12
CA LYS A 236 -6.32 -28.99 14.11
C LYS A 236 -7.47 -28.17 13.57
N GLU A 237 -7.52 -26.88 13.87
CA GLU A 237 -8.65 -26.00 13.57
C GLU A 237 -8.59 -25.40 12.15
N PHE A 238 -7.38 -25.29 11.57
CA PHE A 238 -7.16 -24.63 10.29
C PHE A 238 -6.62 -25.61 9.23
N ASN A 239 -7.07 -25.41 8.00
CA ASN A 239 -6.60 -26.20 6.84
C ASN A 239 -5.21 -25.78 6.37
N ALA A 240 -4.80 -24.54 6.61
CA ALA A 240 -3.49 -23.99 6.30
C ALA A 240 -3.09 -22.90 7.29
N VAL A 241 -1.80 -22.68 7.43
CA VAL A 241 -1.21 -21.65 8.29
C VAL A 241 -0.19 -20.86 7.48
N VAL A 242 -0.30 -19.51 7.53
CA VAL A 242 0.65 -18.58 6.93
C VAL A 242 1.41 -17.87 8.06
N LEU A 243 2.73 -17.96 8.05
CA LEU A 243 3.58 -17.33 9.04
C LEU A 243 4.05 -15.94 8.54
N CYS A 244 3.59 -14.88 9.21
CA CYS A 244 3.91 -13.49 8.91
C CYS A 244 4.43 -12.77 10.15
N THR A 245 5.32 -13.42 10.90
CA THR A 245 5.74 -13.03 12.25
C THR A 245 6.67 -11.83 12.31
N GLY A 246 7.15 -11.35 11.16
CA GLY A 246 8.09 -10.24 11.07
C GLY A 246 9.47 -10.56 11.67
N ALA A 247 10.22 -9.51 12.00
CA ALA A 247 11.51 -9.60 12.68
C ALA A 247 11.45 -8.82 14.01
N THR A 248 11.80 -9.49 15.11
CA THR A 248 11.79 -8.87 16.45
C THR A 248 13.18 -8.40 16.88
N LYS A 249 14.23 -8.91 16.24
CA LYS A 249 15.62 -8.48 16.44
C LYS A 249 16.08 -7.70 15.21
N PRO A 250 16.49 -6.43 15.35
CA PRO A 250 17.07 -5.69 14.24
C PRO A 250 18.41 -6.31 13.84
N ARG A 251 18.85 -6.04 12.62
CA ARG A 251 20.24 -6.29 12.22
C ARG A 251 21.08 -5.19 12.82
N ASP A 252 22.18 -5.56 13.47
CA ASP A 252 23.16 -4.60 13.93
C ASP A 252 23.90 -4.01 12.71
N LEU A 253 24.25 -2.75 12.82
CA LEU A 253 25.03 -2.02 11.81
C LEU A 253 26.53 -2.30 11.97
#